data_19f8ca14624f293259dca13ee1341353
#
_entry.id   19f8ca14624f293259dca13ee1341353
#
_cell.length_a   1.000
_cell.length_b   1.000
_cell.length_c   1.000
_cell.angle_alpha   90.00
_cell.angle_beta   90.00
_cell.angle_gamma   90.00
#
_symmetry.space_group_name_H-M   'P 1'
#
loop_
_entity.id
_entity.type
_entity.pdbx_description
1 polymer ?
#
loop_
_entity_poly.entity_id
_entity_poly.type
_entity_poly.pdbx_seq_one_letter_code
_entity_poly.pdbx_strand_id
1 'polypeptide(L)'
;GFWGINGVSDVVNRKIMNVYIYDKTFDGLLTAVFDAYFRKTFPDFLLSEGDALPLFYDELHTVVTDEEKAARVWRGLQKKVSSSALGCLTQCWLSELPDIGMVIFRYIRKAIDAPRSIETNFGDPDVLLLAQIWKKVDGERMHLMQFVRFQKAADGTFFAAFEPQYNALPLTVQHFKD
;
A
#
# COMPACT_ATOMS: atom_id res chain seq x y z
N GLY A 1 34.64 -14.59 -32.22
CA GLY A 1 33.30 -14.86 -32.68
C GLY A 1 32.35 -15.42 -31.65
N PHE A 2 32.68 -16.51 -31.00
CA PHE A 2 31.78 -17.16 -30.06
C PHE A 2 31.44 -16.28 -28.82
N TRP A 3 32.37 -15.49 -28.39
CA TRP A 3 32.24 -14.69 -27.15
C TRP A 3 31.33 -13.48 -27.29
N GLY A 4 31.24 -12.90 -28.49
CA GLY A 4 30.40 -11.73 -28.71
C GLY A 4 28.90 -12.06 -28.72
N ILE A 5 28.53 -13.26 -29.14
CA ILE A 5 27.13 -13.67 -29.23
C ILE A 5 26.52 -13.88 -27.83
N ASN A 6 27.28 -14.51 -26.95
CA ASN A 6 26.82 -14.75 -25.58
C ASN A 6 26.64 -13.45 -24.78
N GLY A 7 27.56 -12.51 -24.95
CA GLY A 7 27.47 -11.23 -24.26
C GLY A 7 26.29 -10.39 -24.71
N VAL A 8 25.96 -10.41 -26.00
CA VAL A 8 24.81 -9.69 -26.54
C VAL A 8 23.49 -10.30 -26.06
N SER A 9 23.43 -11.63 -26.00
CA SER A 9 22.25 -12.32 -25.51
C SER A 9 21.96 -11.99 -24.05
N ASP A 10 22.99 -11.96 -23.20
CA ASP A 10 22.84 -11.64 -21.79
C ASP A 10 22.37 -10.19 -21.57
N VAL A 11 22.86 -9.24 -22.38
CA VAL A 11 22.43 -7.85 -22.30
C VAL A 11 20.98 -7.66 -22.73
N VAL A 12 20.54 -8.36 -23.77
CA VAL A 12 19.17 -8.28 -24.28
C VAL A 12 18.17 -8.85 -23.27
N ASN A 13 18.57 -9.89 -22.52
CA ASN A 13 17.69 -10.53 -21.55
C ASN A 13 17.75 -9.93 -20.15
N ARG A 14 18.54 -8.87 -19.94
CA ARG A 14 18.63 -8.19 -18.64
C ARG A 14 17.31 -7.52 -18.31
N LYS A 15 16.79 -7.77 -17.09
CA LYS A 15 15.59 -7.12 -16.60
C LYS A 15 15.83 -5.62 -16.39
N ILE A 16 14.93 -4.80 -16.94
CA ILE A 16 14.95 -3.35 -16.73
C ILE A 16 14.46 -3.04 -15.32
N MET A 17 15.23 -2.24 -14.58
CA MET A 17 14.88 -1.81 -13.22
C MET A 17 14.27 -0.43 -13.24
N ASN A 18 13.01 -0.35 -12.81
CA ASN A 18 12.25 0.89 -12.76
C ASN A 18 12.07 1.35 -11.33
N VAL A 19 12.33 2.63 -11.09
CA VAL A 19 12.16 3.28 -9.79
C VAL A 19 11.10 4.36 -9.92
N TYR A 20 10.10 4.33 -9.05
CA TYR A 20 9.12 5.40 -8.91
C TYR A 20 9.35 6.10 -7.58
N ILE A 21 9.29 7.44 -7.61
CA ILE A 21 9.37 8.28 -6.42
C ILE A 21 8.05 9.00 -6.26
N TYR A 22 7.46 8.95 -5.07
CA TYR A 22 6.18 9.60 -4.77
C TYR A 22 6.28 10.36 -3.45
N ASP A 23 5.24 11.14 -3.12
CA ASP A 23 5.22 12.00 -1.93
C ASP A 23 4.79 11.27 -0.65
N LYS A 24 4.66 9.95 -0.72
CA LYS A 24 4.26 9.09 0.40
C LYS A 24 2.88 9.42 0.96
N THR A 25 1.99 9.95 0.12
CA THR A 25 0.56 10.06 0.43
C THR A 25 -0.20 8.89 -0.20
N PHE A 26 -1.39 8.59 0.31
CA PHE A 26 -2.22 7.53 -0.28
C PHE A 26 -2.66 7.92 -1.70
N ASP A 27 -3.02 9.18 -1.91
CA ASP A 27 -3.33 9.67 -3.26
C ASP A 27 -2.12 9.58 -4.19
N GLY A 28 -0.92 9.82 -3.66
CA GLY A 28 0.32 9.63 -4.42
C GLY A 28 0.55 8.18 -4.80
N LEU A 29 0.25 7.25 -3.92
CA LEU A 29 0.32 5.82 -4.21
C LEU A 29 -0.66 5.43 -5.32
N LEU A 30 -1.90 5.89 -5.23
CA LEU A 30 -2.91 5.60 -6.26
C LEU A 30 -2.53 6.26 -7.60
N THR A 31 -1.96 7.46 -7.55
CA THR A 31 -1.45 8.12 -8.76
C THR A 31 -0.31 7.31 -9.38
N ALA A 32 0.56 6.74 -8.57
CA ALA A 32 1.64 5.87 -9.06
C ALA A 32 1.08 4.65 -9.80
N VAL A 33 -0.01 4.07 -9.29
CA VAL A 33 -0.71 2.96 -9.96
C VAL A 33 -1.23 3.44 -11.33
N PHE A 34 -1.88 4.59 -11.37
CA PHE A 34 -2.38 5.16 -12.61
C PHE A 34 -1.24 5.36 -13.63
N ASP A 35 -0.15 5.97 -13.18
CA ASP A 35 1.00 6.23 -14.04
C ASP A 35 1.61 4.94 -14.58
N ALA A 36 1.67 3.90 -13.77
CA ALA A 36 2.21 2.60 -14.20
C ALA A 36 1.40 1.99 -15.33
N TYR A 37 0.08 2.05 -15.24
CA TYR A 37 -0.79 1.57 -16.31
C TYR A 37 -0.73 2.46 -17.55
N PHE A 38 -0.73 3.77 -17.35
CA PHE A 38 -0.66 4.73 -18.45
C PHE A 38 0.65 4.61 -19.23
N ARG A 39 1.77 4.51 -18.51
CA ARG A 39 3.10 4.39 -19.10
C ARG A 39 3.43 2.96 -19.52
N LYS A 40 2.64 1.99 -19.11
CA LYS A 40 2.89 0.55 -19.32
C LYS A 40 4.25 0.12 -18.76
N THR A 41 4.64 0.75 -17.64
CA THR A 41 5.92 0.52 -16.98
C THR A 41 5.68 0.44 -15.48
N PHE A 42 5.91 -0.73 -14.90
CA PHE A 42 5.63 -0.96 -13.48
C PHE A 42 6.92 -0.83 -12.67
N PRO A 43 6.87 -0.17 -11.50
CA PRO A 43 8.06 0.02 -10.68
C PRO A 43 8.50 -1.27 -10.02
N ASP A 44 9.82 -1.47 -9.93
CA ASP A 44 10.43 -2.46 -9.08
C ASP A 44 10.64 -1.91 -7.67
N PHE A 45 10.84 -0.60 -7.56
CA PHE A 45 10.98 0.12 -6.30
C PHE A 45 10.04 1.32 -6.29
N LEU A 46 9.30 1.46 -5.19
CA LEU A 46 8.46 2.63 -4.94
C LEU A 46 9.03 3.34 -3.71
N LEU A 47 9.71 4.45 -3.94
CA LEU A 47 10.45 5.18 -2.92
C LEU A 47 9.75 6.49 -2.59
N SER A 48 9.95 6.98 -1.37
CA SER A 48 9.52 8.30 -0.95
C SER A 48 10.55 9.34 -1.38
N GLU A 49 10.11 10.58 -1.51
CA GLU A 49 11.03 11.68 -1.74
C GLU A 49 12.06 11.73 -0.62
N GLY A 50 13.34 11.83 -0.99
CA GLY A 50 14.45 11.85 -0.05
C GLY A 50 15.02 10.49 0.32
N ASP A 51 14.39 9.39 -0.07
CA ASP A 51 14.93 8.06 0.14
C ASP A 51 16.17 7.83 -0.73
N ALA A 52 17.08 6.99 -0.24
CA ALA A 52 18.27 6.61 -1.00
C ALA A 52 17.88 5.81 -2.23
N LEU A 53 18.44 6.21 -3.37
CA LEU A 53 18.22 5.49 -4.63
C LEU A 53 19.03 4.19 -4.65
N PRO A 54 18.55 3.14 -5.34
CA PRO A 54 19.36 1.95 -5.58
C PRO A 54 20.64 2.31 -6.33
N LEU A 55 21.70 1.53 -6.14
CA LEU A 55 22.95 1.74 -6.86
C LEU A 55 22.80 1.63 -8.37
N PHE A 56 21.90 0.76 -8.80
CA PHE A 56 21.65 0.53 -10.23
C PHE A 56 20.15 0.58 -10.49
N TYR A 57 19.76 1.44 -11.42
CA TYR A 57 18.40 1.48 -11.96
C TYR A 57 18.47 1.98 -13.41
N ASP A 58 17.49 1.60 -14.21
CA ASP A 58 17.44 1.99 -15.62
C ASP A 58 16.57 3.20 -15.85
N GLU A 59 15.43 3.29 -15.17
CA GLU A 59 14.48 4.38 -15.32
C GLU A 59 14.02 4.89 -13.97
N LEU A 60 13.84 6.19 -13.90
CA LEU A 60 13.32 6.89 -12.72
C LEU A 60 12.12 7.72 -13.14
N HIS A 61 11.00 7.52 -12.45
CA HIS A 61 9.79 8.33 -12.67
C HIS A 61 9.37 8.97 -11.35
N THR A 62 9.25 10.29 -11.38
CA THR A 62 8.71 11.04 -10.23
C THR A 62 7.21 11.19 -10.42
N VAL A 63 6.45 10.63 -9.48
CA VAL A 63 4.99 10.68 -9.50
C VAL A 63 4.55 12.06 -8.99
N VAL A 64 3.75 12.75 -9.80
CA VAL A 64 3.09 13.99 -9.39
C VAL A 64 1.68 13.63 -8.93
N THR A 65 1.40 13.78 -7.65
CA THR A 65 0.12 13.40 -7.07
C THR A 65 -1.02 14.18 -7.72
N ASP A 66 -2.03 13.45 -8.20
CA ASP A 66 -3.19 13.98 -8.89
C ASP A 66 -4.43 13.30 -8.33
N GLU A 67 -5.29 14.08 -7.68
CA GLU A 67 -6.49 13.56 -7.02
C GLU A 67 -7.45 12.88 -8.00
N GLU A 68 -7.56 13.40 -9.21
CA GLU A 68 -8.45 12.83 -10.23
C GLU A 68 -7.96 11.47 -10.69
N LYS A 69 -6.66 11.33 -10.94
CA LYS A 69 -6.04 10.04 -11.29
C LYS A 69 -6.19 9.05 -10.15
N ALA A 70 -5.95 9.49 -8.92
CA ALA A 70 -6.12 8.66 -7.73
C ALA A 70 -7.57 8.19 -7.60
N ALA A 71 -8.54 9.07 -7.81
CA ALA A 71 -9.96 8.73 -7.73
C ALA A 71 -10.35 7.70 -8.80
N ARG A 72 -9.77 7.79 -9.98
CA ARG A 72 -10.02 6.81 -11.05
C ARG A 72 -9.54 5.42 -10.66
N VAL A 73 -8.35 5.32 -10.10
CA VAL A 73 -7.80 4.04 -9.62
C VAL A 73 -8.69 3.49 -8.51
N TRP A 74 -9.08 4.32 -7.57
CA TRP A 74 -9.95 3.91 -6.45
C TRP A 74 -11.29 3.37 -6.95
N ARG A 75 -11.93 4.06 -7.88
CA ARG A 75 -13.19 3.59 -8.46
C ARG A 75 -13.03 2.26 -9.20
N GLY A 76 -11.92 2.10 -9.93
CA GLY A 76 -11.61 0.84 -10.59
C GLY A 76 -11.43 -0.30 -9.61
N LEU A 77 -10.74 -0.02 -8.50
CA LEU A 77 -10.53 -0.99 -7.44
C LEU A 77 -11.83 -1.36 -6.73
N GLN A 78 -12.71 -0.39 -6.50
CA GLN A 78 -14.04 -0.63 -5.90
C GLN A 78 -14.88 -1.64 -6.68
N LYS A 79 -14.65 -1.76 -7.97
CA LYS A 79 -15.35 -2.73 -8.82
C LYS A 79 -14.77 -4.14 -8.69
N LYS A 80 -13.59 -4.28 -8.14
CA LYS A 80 -12.84 -5.55 -8.09
C LYS A 80 -12.79 -6.16 -6.70
N VAL A 81 -12.91 -5.35 -5.66
CA VAL A 81 -12.79 -5.81 -4.27
C VAL A 81 -13.93 -5.27 -3.43
N SER A 82 -14.22 -5.95 -2.33
CA SER A 82 -15.27 -5.54 -1.40
C SER A 82 -14.90 -4.30 -0.60
N SER A 83 -15.88 -3.67 0.02
CA SER A 83 -15.63 -2.55 0.95
C SER A 83 -14.77 -2.97 2.13
N SER A 84 -14.89 -4.23 2.56
CA SER A 84 -14.05 -4.79 3.61
C SER A 84 -12.57 -4.82 3.20
N ALA A 85 -12.28 -5.24 1.97
CA ALA A 85 -10.91 -5.23 1.45
C ALA A 85 -10.38 -3.81 1.29
N LEU A 86 -11.20 -2.86 0.86
CA LEU A 86 -10.81 -1.45 0.77
C LEU A 86 -10.46 -0.90 2.14
N GLY A 87 -11.26 -1.21 3.15
CA GLY A 87 -10.97 -0.83 4.53
C GLY A 87 -9.66 -1.45 5.02
N CYS A 88 -9.41 -2.70 4.68
CA CYS A 88 -8.16 -3.39 4.99
C CYS A 88 -6.96 -2.64 4.40
N LEU A 89 -7.02 -2.26 3.13
CA LEU A 89 -5.94 -1.52 2.48
C LEU A 89 -5.68 -0.19 3.17
N THR A 90 -6.72 0.54 3.52
CA THR A 90 -6.61 1.83 4.19
C THR A 90 -5.96 1.67 5.56
N GLN A 91 -6.38 0.66 6.33
CA GLN A 91 -5.81 0.39 7.64
C GLN A 91 -4.35 -0.04 7.55
N CYS A 92 -4.02 -0.87 6.56
CA CYS A 92 -2.63 -1.29 6.33
C CYS A 92 -1.76 -0.09 5.96
N TRP A 93 -2.27 0.84 5.17
CA TRP A 93 -1.56 2.07 4.85
C TRP A 93 -1.24 2.87 6.12
N LEU A 94 -2.21 2.98 7.03
CA LEU A 94 -2.04 3.70 8.29
C LEU A 94 -1.06 3.03 9.24
N SER A 95 -0.68 1.77 8.99
CA SER A 95 0.31 1.07 9.81
C SER A 95 1.71 1.69 9.72
N GLU A 96 1.99 2.42 8.65
CA GLU A 96 3.28 3.05 8.37
C GLU A 96 4.47 2.08 8.39
N LEU A 97 4.21 0.80 8.15
CA LEU A 97 5.27 -0.19 8.09
C LEU A 97 6.18 0.04 6.89
N PRO A 98 7.47 -0.28 7.01
CA PRO A 98 8.37 -0.19 5.87
C PRO A 98 7.85 -0.99 4.68
N ASP A 99 7.97 -0.43 3.49
CA ASP A 99 7.57 -1.04 2.22
C ASP A 99 6.08 -1.32 2.06
N ILE A 100 5.24 -0.82 3.00
CA ILE A 100 3.79 -1.03 2.89
C ILE A 100 3.23 -0.47 1.59
N GLY A 101 3.77 0.65 1.13
CA GLY A 101 3.36 1.26 -0.14
C GLY A 101 3.53 0.31 -1.31
N MET A 102 4.68 -0.37 -1.39
CA MET A 102 4.94 -1.32 -2.48
C MET A 102 4.05 -2.55 -2.38
N VAL A 103 3.79 -3.05 -1.18
CA VAL A 103 2.90 -4.19 -0.97
C VAL A 103 1.48 -3.86 -1.42
N ILE A 104 0.97 -2.69 -1.02
CA ILE A 104 -0.37 -2.23 -1.42
C ILE A 104 -0.42 -1.99 -2.94
N PHE A 105 0.62 -1.40 -3.52
CA PHE A 105 0.72 -1.20 -4.96
C PHE A 105 0.58 -2.52 -5.71
N ARG A 106 1.34 -3.53 -5.30
CA ARG A 106 1.28 -4.85 -5.94
C ARG A 106 -0.09 -5.49 -5.78
N TYR A 107 -0.71 -5.37 -4.60
CA TYR A 107 -2.06 -5.89 -4.38
C TYR A 107 -3.06 -5.22 -5.31
N ILE A 108 -3.04 -3.89 -5.42
CA ILE A 108 -3.96 -3.15 -6.29
C ILE A 108 -3.80 -3.59 -7.74
N ARG A 109 -2.57 -3.71 -8.21
CA ARG A 109 -2.29 -4.19 -9.56
C ARG A 109 -2.86 -5.59 -9.79
N LYS A 110 -2.61 -6.50 -8.87
CA LYS A 110 -3.14 -7.87 -8.95
C LYS A 110 -4.65 -7.90 -8.92
N ALA A 111 -5.27 -7.07 -8.08
CA ALA A 111 -6.72 -6.99 -7.98
C ALA A 111 -7.35 -6.47 -9.27
N ILE A 112 -6.78 -5.43 -9.86
CA ILE A 112 -7.28 -4.85 -11.10
C ILE A 112 -7.12 -5.81 -12.28
N ASP A 113 -5.99 -6.50 -12.36
CA ASP A 113 -5.67 -7.41 -13.47
C ASP A 113 -6.39 -8.76 -13.36
N ALA A 114 -6.79 -9.17 -12.16
CA ALA A 114 -7.37 -10.48 -11.96
C ALA A 114 -8.80 -10.57 -12.53
N PRO A 115 -9.18 -11.70 -13.13
CA PRO A 115 -10.56 -11.91 -13.59
C PRO A 115 -11.54 -12.13 -12.45
N ARG A 116 -11.05 -12.53 -11.27
CA ARG A 116 -11.86 -12.79 -10.06
C ARG A 116 -11.25 -12.07 -8.88
N SER A 117 -12.03 -11.89 -7.80
CA SER A 117 -11.51 -11.31 -6.57
C SER A 117 -10.36 -12.13 -6.01
N ILE A 118 -9.32 -11.42 -5.57
CA ILE A 118 -8.14 -12.04 -4.95
C ILE A 118 -8.16 -11.97 -3.43
N GLU A 119 -9.24 -11.46 -2.83
CA GLU A 119 -9.31 -11.16 -1.39
C GLU A 119 -9.00 -12.36 -0.50
N THR A 120 -9.40 -13.56 -0.92
CA THR A 120 -9.18 -14.78 -0.15
C THR A 120 -8.07 -15.65 -0.70
N ASN A 121 -7.33 -15.15 -1.67
CA ASN A 121 -6.22 -15.92 -2.26
C ASN A 121 -4.96 -15.79 -1.39
N PHE A 122 -4.96 -16.47 -0.26
CA PHE A 122 -3.85 -16.42 0.70
C PHE A 122 -2.59 -17.17 0.22
N GLY A 123 -2.66 -17.82 -0.93
CA GLY A 123 -1.46 -18.33 -1.59
C GLY A 123 -0.60 -17.22 -2.19
N ASP A 124 -1.18 -16.05 -2.42
CA ASP A 124 -0.42 -14.89 -2.86
C ASP A 124 0.25 -14.22 -1.66
N PRO A 125 1.57 -13.96 -1.71
CA PRO A 125 2.28 -13.39 -0.56
C PRO A 125 1.82 -11.98 -0.17
N ASP A 126 1.40 -11.16 -1.13
CA ASP A 126 0.92 -9.81 -0.82
C ASP A 126 -0.45 -9.84 -0.16
N VAL A 127 -1.35 -10.70 -0.63
CA VAL A 127 -2.67 -10.90 -0.02
C VAL A 127 -2.51 -11.38 1.42
N LEU A 128 -1.66 -12.38 1.63
CA LEU A 128 -1.41 -12.93 2.97
C LEU A 128 -0.81 -11.88 3.90
N LEU A 129 0.19 -11.15 3.43
CA LEU A 129 0.87 -10.13 4.25
C LEU A 129 -0.10 -9.03 4.67
N LEU A 130 -0.93 -8.52 3.74
CA LEU A 130 -1.91 -7.49 4.05
C LEU A 130 -2.95 -7.99 5.05
N ALA A 131 -3.39 -9.24 4.91
CA ALA A 131 -4.33 -9.84 5.87
C ALA A 131 -3.71 -9.93 7.26
N GLN A 132 -2.44 -10.31 7.37
CA GLN A 132 -1.73 -10.38 8.64
C GLN A 132 -1.56 -9.00 9.27
N ILE A 133 -1.18 -8.01 8.48
CA ILE A 133 -1.02 -6.62 8.95
C ILE A 133 -2.37 -6.08 9.43
N TRP A 134 -3.42 -6.26 8.63
CA TRP A 134 -4.76 -5.81 8.99
C TRP A 134 -5.23 -6.41 10.31
N LYS A 135 -5.01 -7.69 10.49
CA LYS A 135 -5.38 -8.39 11.73
C LYS A 135 -4.67 -7.79 12.93
N LYS A 136 -3.39 -7.43 12.78
CA LYS A 136 -2.61 -6.80 13.85
C LYS A 136 -3.10 -5.39 14.15
N VAL A 137 -3.34 -4.57 13.12
CA VAL A 137 -3.85 -3.20 13.28
C VAL A 137 -5.25 -3.22 13.90
N ASP A 138 -6.12 -4.13 13.44
CA ASP A 138 -7.46 -4.28 13.98
C ASP A 138 -7.42 -4.70 15.46
N GLY A 139 -6.49 -5.58 15.82
CA GLY A 139 -6.27 -5.97 17.20
C GLY A 139 -5.86 -4.80 18.09
N GLU A 140 -4.97 -3.94 17.62
CA GLU A 140 -4.57 -2.73 18.36
C GLU A 140 -5.71 -1.74 18.49
N ARG A 141 -6.51 -1.57 17.44
CA ARG A 141 -7.71 -0.73 17.49
C ARG A 141 -8.68 -1.25 18.56
N MET A 142 -8.88 -2.55 18.63
CA MET A 142 -9.75 -3.18 19.62
C MET A 142 -9.20 -2.95 21.05
N HIS A 143 -7.90 -3.09 21.24
CA HIS A 143 -7.27 -2.81 22.54
C HIS A 143 -7.45 -1.36 22.94
N LEU A 144 -7.27 -0.42 22.01
CA LEU A 144 -7.48 1.01 22.26
C LEU A 144 -8.93 1.28 22.67
N MET A 145 -9.89 0.70 21.99
CA MET A 145 -11.31 0.85 22.33
C MET A 145 -11.62 0.31 23.72
N GLN A 146 -11.10 -0.85 24.07
CA GLN A 146 -11.27 -1.43 25.39
C GLN A 146 -10.65 -0.56 26.48
N PHE A 147 -9.45 -0.05 26.22
CA PHE A 147 -8.77 0.86 27.15
C PHE A 147 -9.57 2.13 27.40
N VAL A 148 -10.07 2.76 26.33
CA VAL A 148 -10.86 3.99 26.43
C VAL A 148 -12.15 3.74 27.21
N ARG A 149 -12.83 2.63 26.96
CA ARG A 149 -14.05 2.26 27.68
C ARG A 149 -13.76 2.06 29.17
N PHE A 150 -12.65 1.41 29.48
CA PHE A 150 -12.25 1.18 30.86
C PHE A 150 -11.97 2.50 31.58
N GLN A 151 -11.22 3.41 30.96
CA GLN A 151 -10.92 4.72 31.52
C GLN A 151 -12.19 5.54 31.74
N LYS A 152 -13.10 5.53 30.78
CA LYS A 152 -14.38 6.21 30.89
C LYS A 152 -15.21 5.69 32.05
N ALA A 153 -15.24 4.38 32.25
CA ALA A 153 -15.98 3.75 33.35
C ALA A 153 -15.37 4.11 34.71
N ALA A 154 -14.04 4.21 34.81
CA ALA A 154 -13.34 4.52 36.06
C ALA A 154 -13.44 5.99 36.42
N ASP A 155 -13.25 6.90 35.47
CA ASP A 155 -13.11 8.34 35.74
C ASP A 155 -14.31 9.16 35.24
N GLY A 156 -15.21 8.59 34.49
CA GLY A 156 -16.30 9.33 33.86
C GLY A 156 -15.85 10.27 32.76
N THR A 157 -14.58 10.21 32.36
CA THR A 157 -14.00 11.08 31.33
C THR A 157 -13.46 10.28 30.18
N PHE A 158 -13.42 10.90 29.00
CA PHE A 158 -12.87 10.30 27.80
C PHE A 158 -11.42 10.74 27.62
N PHE A 159 -10.53 9.77 27.58
CA PHE A 159 -9.09 10.02 27.50
C PHE A 159 -8.57 9.88 26.07
N ALA A 160 -8.04 10.97 25.53
CA ALA A 160 -7.49 10.98 24.18
C ALA A 160 -5.96 10.95 24.14
N ALA A 161 -5.31 10.70 25.28
CA ALA A 161 -3.84 10.78 25.38
C ALA A 161 -3.11 9.48 25.03
N PHE A 162 -3.84 8.45 24.65
CA PHE A 162 -3.25 7.16 24.30
C PHE A 162 -2.86 7.15 22.82
N GLU A 163 -1.58 6.86 22.54
CA GLU A 163 -1.08 6.73 21.18
C GLU A 163 -0.87 5.27 20.83
N PRO A 164 -1.70 4.69 19.95
CA PRO A 164 -1.51 3.31 19.54
C PRO A 164 -0.38 3.20 18.50
N GLN A 165 0.24 2.02 18.42
CA GLN A 165 1.13 1.70 17.33
C GLN A 165 0.33 1.67 16.03
N TYR A 166 0.99 1.76 14.89
CA TYR A 166 0.38 1.65 13.57
C TYR A 166 -0.75 2.65 13.30
N ASN A 167 -0.75 3.79 13.97
CA ASN A 167 -1.72 4.88 13.70
C ASN A 167 -3.19 4.42 13.72
N ALA A 168 -3.55 3.55 14.67
CA ALA A 168 -4.91 3.05 14.78
C ALA A 168 -5.91 4.07 15.35
N LEU A 169 -5.44 5.16 15.96
CA LEU A 169 -6.28 6.15 16.61
C LEU A 169 -7.33 6.80 15.68
N PRO A 170 -7.03 7.21 14.44
CA PRO A 170 -8.03 7.79 13.57
C PRO A 170 -9.20 6.85 13.28
N LEU A 171 -8.92 5.56 13.13
CA LEU A 171 -9.96 4.55 12.92
C LEU A 171 -10.84 4.38 14.14
N THR A 172 -10.24 4.41 15.32
CA THR A 172 -10.94 4.30 16.59
C THR A 172 -11.87 5.50 16.81
N VAL A 173 -11.40 6.72 16.55
CA VAL A 173 -12.21 7.95 16.67
C VAL A 173 -13.41 7.88 15.73
N GLN A 174 -13.21 7.44 14.50
CA GLN A 174 -14.30 7.28 13.53
C GLN A 174 -15.33 6.25 14.03
N HIS A 175 -14.89 5.17 14.62
CA HIS A 175 -15.77 4.16 15.18
C HIS A 175 -16.65 4.71 16.31
N PHE A 176 -16.09 5.55 17.17
CA PHE A 176 -16.84 6.15 18.27
C PHE A 176 -17.84 7.20 17.84
N LYS A 177 -17.71 7.77 16.65
CA LYS A 177 -18.67 8.72 16.10
C LYS A 177 -19.91 8.06 15.56
N ASP A 178 -19.80 6.83 15.16
CA ASP A 178 -20.92 6.04 14.67
C ASP A 178 -21.71 5.44 15.83
#